data_b20f8a460c5b41880b0dc2096962f023
#
_entry.id   b20f8a460c5b41880b0dc2096962f023
#
_cell.length_a   1.000
_cell.length_b   1.000
_cell.length_c   1.000
_cell.angle_alpha   90.00
_cell.angle_beta   90.00
_cell.angle_gamma   90.00
#
_symmetry.space_group_name_H-M   'P 1'
#
loop_
_entity.id
_entity.type
_entity.pdbx_description
1 polymer ?
#
loop_
_entity_poly.entity_id
_entity_poly.type
_entity_poly.pdbx_seq_one_letter_code
_entity_poly.pdbx_strand_id
1 'polypeptide(L)'
;MEKKWWHKTVGYQIYPKSFQDTNGDGIGDLKGVIRHLDKIEKLGANVIWLCPVFASPMVDNGYDISDYMDIDPSFGTMEDMKELIAEAKKRGIRILMDLVVNHSSDRHAWFQAALQDPFEKYGKYYVFREGKDGKEPNNWRSIFGGSAWEKVPGYDNLYYLHIFTKEQPDLNWENPKLREEIYEMILKWMDLGLGGFRLDAISHLKKNYQYTNLPPDGPDEYNMAFEYFNNVDGLADILCEMKERTFAPTDALTIGEYDHMGPEDVEDVIGENGNFSSVFDFCHTLDNVRNPKWGNTVALFDDYRDQLFAAQKIVDGRGMLCNFLENHDKTRIIDRFLMPEDQNRYSEKMLPVTNFFLPGIVFLYQGQEIGMRDDPKQSIQGFVDKPTFAIYDRLIAEGKTDAEALEQINRESREHSRTPMQWDASAEAGFTTGTPWFPVNKNYTELNYEAEEKDPDSLLWFYRKMVAVRRREDLEETFLYGTLIPEYETVSGVLAYRRKDEKNDILIFTTSLADGITLPFADTIEEVLLNNYDTCAAGEETIRLQPYQCLVLKVKE
;
A
#
# COMPACT_ATOMS: atom_id res chain seq x y z
N MET A 1 20.28 15.53 5.28
CA MET A 1 19.19 15.44 4.26
C MET A 1 18.59 16.83 4.04
N GLU A 2 18.50 17.28 2.78
CA GLU A 2 17.86 18.55 2.44
C GLU A 2 16.35 18.47 2.70
N LYS A 3 15.76 19.52 3.31
CA LYS A 3 14.32 19.53 3.64
C LYS A 3 13.48 19.64 2.37
N LYS A 4 12.61 18.68 2.12
CA LYS A 4 11.66 18.64 1.01
C LYS A 4 10.22 18.82 1.52
N TRP A 5 9.33 19.36 0.68
CA TRP A 5 7.93 19.58 1.04
C TRP A 5 7.22 18.28 1.46
N TRP A 6 7.60 17.17 0.85
CA TRP A 6 6.96 15.88 1.06
C TRP A 6 7.40 15.15 2.34
N HIS A 7 8.48 15.60 3.02
CA HIS A 7 8.86 15.02 4.32
C HIS A 7 7.72 15.08 5.35
N LYS A 8 6.85 16.10 5.23
CA LYS A 8 5.69 16.30 6.12
C LYS A 8 4.44 15.54 5.67
N THR A 9 4.56 14.58 4.78
CA THR A 9 3.41 13.87 4.25
C THR A 9 2.72 13.05 5.32
N VAL A 10 1.44 13.32 5.48
CA VAL A 10 0.43 12.41 6.00
C VAL A 10 -0.51 12.18 4.83
N GLY A 11 -0.37 11.02 4.21
CA GLY A 11 -1.10 10.64 3.02
C GLY A 11 -2.38 9.89 3.35
N TYR A 12 -3.33 9.96 2.43
CA TYR A 12 -4.57 9.20 2.46
C TYR A 12 -4.74 8.47 1.14
N GLN A 13 -4.72 7.13 1.17
CA GLN A 13 -4.90 6.30 -0.01
C GLN A 13 -6.38 6.07 -0.27
N ILE A 14 -6.81 6.31 -1.49
CA ILE A 14 -8.17 6.08 -1.97
C ILE A 14 -8.15 4.98 -3.04
N TYR A 15 -9.01 3.98 -2.86
CA TYR A 15 -9.42 3.03 -3.87
C TYR A 15 -10.75 3.52 -4.47
N PRO A 16 -10.71 4.28 -5.60
CA PRO A 16 -11.85 5.08 -6.06
C PRO A 16 -13.11 4.27 -6.26
N LYS A 17 -12.98 3.07 -6.81
CA LYS A 17 -14.09 2.14 -7.08
C LYS A 17 -14.99 1.87 -5.87
N SER A 18 -14.42 1.95 -4.66
CA SER A 18 -15.09 1.68 -3.38
C SER A 18 -15.19 2.89 -2.46
N PHE A 19 -14.90 4.10 -2.93
CA PHE A 19 -14.87 5.27 -2.05
C PHE A 19 -16.24 5.94 -1.92
N GLN A 20 -16.82 6.45 -3.02
CA GLN A 20 -18.15 7.05 -3.07
C GLN A 20 -18.66 7.10 -4.50
N ASP A 21 -19.81 6.53 -4.74
CA ASP A 21 -20.57 6.64 -5.98
C ASP A 21 -21.50 7.85 -5.93
N THR A 22 -21.46 8.71 -6.95
CA THR A 22 -22.31 9.89 -7.02
C THR A 22 -23.37 9.82 -8.11
N ASN A 23 -23.27 8.89 -9.05
CA ASN A 23 -24.15 8.74 -10.20
C ASN A 23 -25.15 7.57 -10.06
N GLY A 24 -24.94 6.67 -9.09
CA GLY A 24 -25.83 5.55 -8.78
C GLY A 24 -25.60 4.31 -9.63
N ASP A 25 -24.45 4.18 -10.26
CA ASP A 25 -24.09 2.98 -11.06
C ASP A 25 -23.43 1.86 -10.22
N GLY A 26 -23.16 2.13 -8.95
CA GLY A 26 -22.57 1.21 -7.99
C GLY A 26 -21.04 1.25 -7.93
N ILE A 27 -20.40 2.13 -8.70
CA ILE A 27 -18.95 2.31 -8.76
C ILE A 27 -18.60 3.69 -8.22
N GLY A 28 -17.64 3.78 -7.31
CA GLY A 28 -17.17 5.06 -6.81
C GLY A 28 -16.46 5.88 -7.89
N ASP A 29 -16.54 7.19 -7.80
CA ASP A 29 -16.11 8.11 -8.85
C ASP A 29 -15.31 9.33 -8.32
N LEU A 30 -14.68 10.10 -9.22
CA LEU A 30 -13.88 11.28 -8.88
C LEU A 30 -14.71 12.39 -8.20
N LYS A 31 -15.99 12.52 -8.55
CA LYS A 31 -16.92 13.45 -7.88
C LYS A 31 -17.15 13.04 -6.43
N GLY A 32 -17.19 11.74 -6.17
CA GLY A 32 -17.26 11.19 -4.81
C GLY A 32 -16.02 11.53 -3.99
N VAL A 33 -14.84 11.48 -4.59
CA VAL A 33 -13.61 11.94 -3.93
C VAL A 33 -13.70 13.44 -3.62
N ILE A 34 -14.10 14.27 -4.60
CA ILE A 34 -14.27 15.72 -4.40
C ILE A 34 -15.25 16.01 -3.25
N ARG A 35 -16.36 15.28 -3.17
CA ARG A 35 -17.39 15.44 -2.12
C ARG A 35 -16.84 15.28 -0.71
N HIS A 36 -15.82 14.44 -0.53
CA HIS A 36 -15.28 14.11 0.79
C HIS A 36 -13.90 14.71 1.09
N LEU A 37 -13.40 15.63 0.26
CA LEU A 37 -12.12 16.32 0.49
C LEU A 37 -12.08 17.06 1.84
N ASP A 38 -13.21 17.59 2.31
CA ASP A 38 -13.31 18.24 3.62
C ASP A 38 -13.07 17.29 4.80
N LYS A 39 -13.47 16.02 4.66
CA LYS A 39 -13.23 14.96 5.66
C LYS A 39 -11.75 14.58 5.71
N ILE A 40 -11.10 14.47 4.55
CA ILE A 40 -9.67 14.19 4.42
C ILE A 40 -8.85 15.36 4.97
N GLU A 41 -9.25 16.61 4.68
CA GLU A 41 -8.63 17.81 5.25
C GLU A 41 -8.76 17.84 6.78
N LYS A 42 -9.94 17.55 7.33
CA LYS A 42 -10.17 17.46 8.79
C LYS A 42 -9.39 16.33 9.46
N LEU A 43 -9.12 15.25 8.76
CA LEU A 43 -8.22 14.19 9.26
C LEU A 43 -6.78 14.70 9.37
N GLY A 44 -6.44 15.74 8.58
CA GLY A 44 -5.12 16.35 8.53
C GLY A 44 -4.22 15.75 7.44
N ALA A 45 -4.73 14.95 6.52
CA ALA A 45 -3.95 14.50 5.38
C ALA A 45 -3.66 15.67 4.41
N ASN A 46 -2.46 15.68 3.82
CA ASN A 46 -2.02 16.70 2.87
C ASN A 46 -1.59 16.12 1.51
N VAL A 47 -1.69 14.81 1.38
CA VAL A 47 -1.48 14.07 0.13
C VAL A 47 -2.58 13.04 -0.01
N ILE A 48 -3.15 12.90 -1.20
CA ILE A 48 -4.04 11.80 -1.56
C ILE A 48 -3.32 10.97 -2.61
N TRP A 49 -3.24 9.65 -2.39
CA TRP A 49 -2.88 8.70 -3.42
C TRP A 49 -4.16 8.05 -3.96
N LEU A 50 -4.41 8.23 -5.25
CA LEU A 50 -5.48 7.55 -5.98
C LEU A 50 -4.93 6.27 -6.58
N CYS A 51 -5.53 5.11 -6.25
CA CYS A 51 -5.36 3.90 -7.03
C CYS A 51 -5.81 4.15 -8.48
N PRO A 52 -5.42 3.30 -9.46
CA PRO A 52 -5.53 3.63 -10.88
C PRO A 52 -6.94 4.08 -11.29
N VAL A 53 -7.00 5.21 -12.01
CA VAL A 53 -8.24 5.78 -12.60
C VAL A 53 -8.12 5.97 -14.11
N PHE A 54 -7.01 5.55 -14.69
CA PHE A 54 -6.80 5.56 -16.14
C PHE A 54 -7.82 4.67 -16.85
N ALA A 55 -8.06 4.91 -18.14
CA ALA A 55 -8.88 4.04 -18.97
C ALA A 55 -8.38 2.59 -18.92
N SER A 56 -9.26 1.66 -18.55
CA SER A 56 -8.92 0.25 -18.31
C SER A 56 -10.10 -0.67 -18.60
N PRO A 57 -9.87 -1.88 -19.14
CA PRO A 57 -10.89 -2.93 -19.18
C PRO A 57 -11.24 -3.51 -17.81
N MET A 58 -10.56 -3.11 -16.74
CA MET A 58 -10.80 -3.51 -15.34
C MET A 58 -10.59 -5.01 -15.07
N VAL A 59 -9.72 -5.67 -15.85
CA VAL A 59 -9.39 -7.09 -15.63
C VAL A 59 -8.67 -7.27 -14.29
N ASP A 60 -7.79 -6.33 -13.94
CA ASP A 60 -7.14 -6.23 -12.63
C ASP A 60 -7.49 -4.88 -11.96
N ASN A 61 -8.79 -4.55 -11.98
CA ASN A 61 -9.35 -3.40 -11.26
C ASN A 61 -8.64 -2.05 -11.51
N GLY A 62 -8.18 -1.81 -12.74
CA GLY A 62 -7.53 -0.57 -13.17
C GLY A 62 -6.01 -0.69 -13.35
N TYR A 63 -5.38 -1.77 -12.88
CA TYR A 63 -3.95 -2.03 -13.09
C TYR A 63 -3.63 -2.57 -14.49
N ASP A 64 -4.63 -2.77 -15.35
CA ASP A 64 -4.51 -3.09 -16.77
C ASP A 64 -4.88 -1.87 -17.62
N ILE A 65 -3.94 -0.93 -17.80
CA ILE A 65 -4.19 0.38 -18.41
C ILE A 65 -4.25 0.27 -19.93
N SER A 66 -5.37 0.71 -20.53
CA SER A 66 -5.57 0.74 -21.98
C SER A 66 -5.29 2.11 -22.62
N ASP A 67 -5.31 3.19 -21.85
CA ASP A 67 -4.90 4.53 -22.26
C ASP A 67 -4.38 5.32 -21.05
N TYR A 68 -3.10 5.71 -21.10
CA TYR A 68 -2.45 6.49 -20.05
C TYR A 68 -2.82 7.98 -20.06
N MET A 69 -3.56 8.44 -21.07
CA MET A 69 -3.86 9.86 -21.26
C MET A 69 -5.32 10.21 -21.02
N ASP A 70 -6.14 9.24 -20.65
CA ASP A 70 -7.55 9.47 -20.35
C ASP A 70 -7.99 8.78 -19.05
N ILE A 71 -9.08 9.28 -18.48
CA ILE A 71 -9.73 8.72 -17.28
C ILE A 71 -10.76 7.69 -17.73
N ASP A 72 -10.85 6.58 -16.99
CA ASP A 72 -11.87 5.58 -17.25
C ASP A 72 -13.27 6.18 -17.04
N PRO A 73 -14.20 5.99 -18.00
CA PRO A 73 -15.55 6.56 -17.90
C PRO A 73 -16.34 6.16 -16.65
N SER A 74 -16.02 5.02 -16.03
CA SER A 74 -16.64 4.61 -14.76
C SER A 74 -16.24 5.51 -13.58
N PHE A 75 -15.06 6.14 -13.65
CA PHE A 75 -14.57 7.07 -12.62
C PHE A 75 -14.86 8.52 -12.93
N GLY A 76 -15.22 8.87 -14.16
CA GLY A 76 -15.51 10.23 -14.60
C GLY A 76 -14.75 10.66 -15.85
N THR A 77 -14.36 11.91 -15.90
CA THR A 77 -13.73 12.53 -17.06
C THR A 77 -12.42 13.24 -16.70
N MET A 78 -11.64 13.63 -17.73
CA MET A 78 -10.45 14.48 -17.53
C MET A 78 -10.80 15.83 -16.87
N GLU A 79 -12.00 16.37 -17.12
CA GLU A 79 -12.47 17.59 -16.46
C GLU A 79 -12.71 17.34 -14.97
N ASP A 80 -13.26 16.20 -14.58
CA ASP A 80 -13.44 15.81 -13.18
C ASP A 80 -12.09 15.64 -12.47
N MET A 81 -11.09 15.09 -13.15
CA MET A 81 -9.73 14.96 -12.61
C MET A 81 -9.07 16.34 -12.39
N LYS A 82 -9.21 17.26 -13.36
CA LYS A 82 -8.73 18.64 -13.21
C LYS A 82 -9.44 19.38 -12.07
N GLU A 83 -10.75 19.16 -11.91
CA GLU A 83 -11.52 19.71 -10.80
C GLU A 83 -11.01 19.14 -9.46
N LEU A 84 -10.78 17.82 -9.36
CA LEU A 84 -10.24 17.19 -8.16
C LEU A 84 -8.88 17.78 -7.77
N ILE A 85 -7.96 17.91 -8.72
CA ILE A 85 -6.64 18.51 -8.48
C ILE A 85 -6.80 19.96 -7.98
N ALA A 86 -7.68 20.74 -8.59
CA ALA A 86 -7.90 22.13 -8.21
C ALA A 86 -8.54 22.27 -6.82
N GLU A 87 -9.54 21.44 -6.50
CA GLU A 87 -10.23 21.46 -5.20
C GLU A 87 -9.33 20.93 -4.06
N ALA A 88 -8.52 19.91 -4.32
CA ALA A 88 -7.52 19.42 -3.38
C ALA A 88 -6.46 20.50 -3.09
N LYS A 89 -5.95 21.16 -4.13
CA LYS A 89 -4.97 22.24 -4.00
C LYS A 89 -5.45 23.41 -3.14
N LYS A 90 -6.75 23.79 -3.23
CA LYS A 90 -7.34 24.84 -2.38
C LYS A 90 -7.27 24.49 -0.88
N ARG A 91 -7.24 23.21 -0.55
CA ARG A 91 -7.14 22.65 0.82
C ARG A 91 -5.71 22.32 1.24
N GLY A 92 -4.73 22.65 0.41
CA GLY A 92 -3.33 22.28 0.67
C GLY A 92 -3.04 20.79 0.48
N ILE A 93 -3.90 20.06 -0.21
CA ILE A 93 -3.77 18.64 -0.50
C ILE A 93 -3.21 18.47 -1.93
N ARG A 94 -2.22 17.59 -2.09
CA ARG A 94 -1.66 17.20 -3.39
C ARG A 94 -2.17 15.82 -3.78
N ILE A 95 -2.43 15.62 -5.06
CA ILE A 95 -2.85 14.33 -5.61
C ILE A 95 -1.65 13.59 -6.17
N LEU A 96 -1.48 12.33 -5.79
CA LEU A 96 -0.62 11.35 -6.45
C LEU A 96 -1.50 10.40 -7.25
N MET A 97 -1.08 10.05 -8.46
CA MET A 97 -1.68 8.96 -9.22
C MET A 97 -0.82 7.70 -9.11
N ASP A 98 -1.42 6.58 -9.44
CA ASP A 98 -0.72 5.30 -9.52
C ASP A 98 -0.08 5.15 -10.91
N LEU A 99 1.23 5.00 -10.99
CA LEU A 99 1.99 4.85 -12.22
C LEU A 99 2.27 3.37 -12.47
N VAL A 100 1.45 2.75 -13.31
CA VAL A 100 1.55 1.34 -13.68
C VAL A 100 2.25 1.22 -15.02
N VAL A 101 3.55 0.95 -15.01
CA VAL A 101 4.38 0.97 -16.22
C VAL A 101 5.27 -0.27 -16.39
N ASN A 102 5.09 -1.30 -15.56
CA ASN A 102 5.69 -2.59 -15.83
C ASN A 102 5.02 -3.28 -17.03
N HIS A 103 3.73 -3.08 -17.21
CA HIS A 103 2.89 -3.66 -18.23
C HIS A 103 1.83 -2.65 -18.69
N SER A 104 1.14 -2.94 -19.79
CA SER A 104 -0.10 -2.27 -20.16
C SER A 104 -1.24 -3.29 -20.24
N SER A 105 -2.48 -2.81 -20.50
CA SER A 105 -3.54 -3.73 -20.91
C SER A 105 -3.26 -4.34 -22.28
N ASP A 106 -3.74 -5.55 -22.50
CA ASP A 106 -3.83 -6.15 -23.85
C ASP A 106 -4.71 -5.32 -24.79
N ARG A 107 -5.56 -4.43 -24.27
CA ARG A 107 -6.39 -3.49 -25.04
C ARG A 107 -5.68 -2.17 -25.37
N HIS A 108 -4.51 -1.94 -24.83
CA HIS A 108 -3.75 -0.73 -25.16
C HIS A 108 -3.43 -0.67 -26.66
N ALA A 109 -3.54 0.52 -27.26
CA ALA A 109 -3.31 0.72 -28.69
C ALA A 109 -1.94 0.22 -29.16
N TRP A 110 -0.92 0.35 -28.31
CA TRP A 110 0.44 -0.17 -28.59
C TRP A 110 0.44 -1.69 -28.72
N PHE A 111 -0.24 -2.41 -27.80
CA PHE A 111 -0.25 -3.87 -27.85
C PHE A 111 -1.11 -4.39 -29.01
N GLN A 112 -2.24 -3.75 -29.29
CA GLN A 112 -3.07 -4.09 -30.44
C GLN A 112 -2.30 -3.92 -31.77
N ALA A 113 -1.48 -2.89 -31.89
CA ALA A 113 -0.58 -2.70 -33.05
C ALA A 113 0.58 -3.73 -33.04
N ALA A 114 1.12 -4.07 -31.86
CA ALA A 114 2.16 -5.09 -31.72
C ALA A 114 1.70 -6.48 -32.13
N LEU A 115 0.43 -6.85 -31.90
CA LEU A 115 -0.14 -8.11 -32.35
C LEU A 115 -0.26 -8.19 -33.88
N GLN A 116 -0.41 -7.05 -34.58
CA GLN A 116 -0.44 -7.02 -36.05
C GLN A 116 0.96 -7.20 -36.65
N ASP A 117 1.98 -6.64 -36.01
CA ASP A 117 3.38 -6.81 -36.39
C ASP A 117 4.32 -6.80 -35.16
N PRO A 118 4.61 -8.00 -34.60
CA PRO A 118 5.46 -8.13 -33.41
C PRO A 118 6.93 -7.69 -33.61
N PHE A 119 7.37 -7.47 -34.84
CA PHE A 119 8.77 -7.15 -35.16
C PHE A 119 9.02 -5.67 -35.47
N GLU A 120 7.95 -4.88 -35.66
CA GLU A 120 8.01 -3.45 -35.96
C GLU A 120 7.95 -2.56 -34.69
N LYS A 121 7.65 -1.26 -34.83
CA LYS A 121 7.74 -0.23 -33.77
C LYS A 121 7.11 -0.70 -32.46
N TYR A 122 5.83 -1.03 -32.50
CA TYR A 122 5.07 -1.35 -31.28
C TYR A 122 5.33 -2.77 -30.77
N GLY A 123 5.69 -3.71 -31.63
CA GLY A 123 6.16 -5.03 -31.22
C GLY A 123 7.43 -4.96 -30.35
N LYS A 124 8.29 -3.96 -30.60
CA LYS A 124 9.50 -3.72 -29.77
C LYS A 124 9.22 -3.05 -28.42
N TYR A 125 7.97 -2.61 -28.18
CA TYR A 125 7.55 -2.07 -26.88
C TYR A 125 7.20 -3.18 -25.87
N TYR A 126 7.04 -4.41 -26.33
CA TYR A 126 6.71 -5.58 -25.53
C TYR A 126 7.78 -6.65 -25.65
N VAL A 127 7.68 -7.66 -24.81
CA VAL A 127 8.62 -8.79 -24.80
C VAL A 127 8.03 -9.96 -25.56
N PHE A 128 8.39 -10.10 -26.85
CA PHE A 128 8.03 -11.25 -27.66
C PHE A 128 9.21 -12.21 -27.81
N ARG A 129 8.95 -13.54 -27.74
CA ARG A 129 9.97 -14.58 -27.94
C ARG A 129 9.38 -15.77 -28.66
N GLU A 130 10.23 -16.43 -29.46
CA GLU A 130 9.91 -17.72 -30.03
C GLU A 130 9.93 -18.79 -28.95
N GLY A 131 8.96 -19.71 -29.03
CA GLY A 131 8.91 -20.87 -28.18
C GLY A 131 10.05 -21.86 -28.48
N LYS A 132 10.32 -22.73 -27.55
CA LYS A 132 11.40 -23.73 -27.62
C LYS A 132 10.83 -25.14 -27.57
N ASP A 133 11.23 -25.97 -28.52
CA ASP A 133 10.82 -27.40 -28.59
C ASP A 133 9.28 -27.60 -28.57
N GLY A 134 8.54 -26.67 -29.16
CA GLY A 134 7.05 -26.71 -29.24
C GLY A 134 6.36 -26.29 -27.94
N LYS A 135 7.08 -25.71 -26.99
CA LYS A 135 6.59 -25.16 -25.73
C LYS A 135 6.91 -23.64 -25.65
N GLU A 136 6.53 -23.04 -24.53
CA GLU A 136 6.86 -21.65 -24.18
C GLU A 136 8.39 -21.43 -24.20
N PRO A 137 8.85 -20.16 -24.27
CA PRO A 137 10.28 -19.82 -24.28
C PRO A 137 11.03 -20.36 -23.06
N ASN A 138 10.41 -20.40 -21.90
CA ASN A 138 10.90 -21.00 -20.67
C ASN A 138 9.73 -21.37 -19.73
N ASN A 139 10.05 -21.91 -18.55
CA ASN A 139 9.08 -22.33 -17.55
C ASN A 139 8.86 -21.32 -16.40
N TRP A 140 8.90 -20.03 -16.69
CA TRP A 140 8.60 -19.04 -15.67
C TRP A 140 7.10 -19.03 -15.33
N ARG A 141 6.82 -18.93 -14.02
CA ARG A 141 5.46 -18.79 -13.51
C ARG A 141 5.09 -17.32 -13.39
N SER A 142 3.86 -16.98 -13.81
CA SER A 142 3.24 -15.70 -13.51
C SER A 142 3.01 -15.54 -11.99
N ILE A 143 3.12 -14.31 -11.48
CA ILE A 143 2.86 -13.98 -10.07
C ILE A 143 1.42 -14.40 -9.67
N PHE A 144 0.48 -14.33 -10.60
CA PHE A 144 -0.90 -14.77 -10.38
C PHE A 144 -1.16 -16.24 -10.74
N GLY A 145 -0.09 -16.99 -11.02
CA GLY A 145 -0.16 -18.43 -11.33
C GLY A 145 -0.21 -18.75 -12.82
N GLY A 146 0.13 -19.99 -13.15
CA GLY A 146 0.25 -20.45 -14.54
C GLY A 146 1.52 -19.96 -15.24
N SER A 147 1.59 -20.15 -16.58
CA SER A 147 2.71 -19.68 -17.38
C SER A 147 2.84 -18.15 -17.38
N ALA A 148 4.07 -17.64 -17.37
CA ALA A 148 4.34 -16.23 -17.65
C ALA A 148 4.33 -15.88 -19.15
N TRP A 149 3.99 -16.83 -20.01
CA TRP A 149 3.98 -16.68 -21.46
C TRP A 149 2.63 -17.04 -22.05
N GLU A 150 2.10 -16.17 -22.91
CA GLU A 150 0.88 -16.44 -23.68
C GLU A 150 1.20 -16.45 -25.18
N LYS A 151 0.59 -17.38 -25.92
CA LYS A 151 0.80 -17.53 -27.35
C LYS A 151 0.20 -16.36 -28.13
N VAL A 152 0.98 -15.81 -29.06
CA VAL A 152 0.51 -14.73 -29.92
C VAL A 152 -0.51 -15.25 -30.94
N PRO A 153 -1.73 -14.70 -31.01
CA PRO A 153 -2.72 -15.11 -32.00
C PRO A 153 -2.20 -14.99 -33.44
N GLY A 154 -2.40 -16.03 -34.26
CA GLY A 154 -1.97 -16.06 -35.65
C GLY A 154 -0.49 -16.45 -35.88
N TYR A 155 0.28 -16.71 -34.83
CA TYR A 155 1.64 -17.22 -34.92
C TYR A 155 1.77 -18.62 -34.33
N ASP A 156 2.47 -19.52 -35.03
CA ASP A 156 2.59 -20.93 -34.60
C ASP A 156 3.50 -21.09 -33.38
N ASN A 157 4.56 -20.28 -33.27
CA ASN A 157 5.60 -20.43 -32.24
C ASN A 157 6.11 -19.09 -31.70
N LEU A 158 5.23 -18.11 -31.50
CA LEU A 158 5.56 -16.82 -30.92
C LEU A 158 4.72 -16.59 -29.67
N TYR A 159 5.37 -16.07 -28.61
CA TYR A 159 4.76 -15.83 -27.30
C TYR A 159 5.12 -14.41 -26.84
N TYR A 160 4.25 -13.83 -25.99
CA TYR A 160 4.57 -12.61 -25.26
C TYR A 160 4.64 -12.88 -23.76
N LEU A 161 5.49 -12.11 -23.07
CA LEU A 161 5.68 -12.19 -21.62
C LEU A 161 4.57 -11.43 -20.88
N HIS A 162 4.08 -12.01 -19.78
CA HIS A 162 3.22 -11.38 -18.80
C HIS A 162 3.52 -11.95 -17.41
N ILE A 163 4.20 -11.20 -16.55
CA ILE A 163 4.48 -11.69 -15.19
C ILE A 163 3.26 -11.57 -14.26
N PHE A 164 2.21 -10.85 -14.67
CA PHE A 164 0.89 -10.80 -14.05
C PHE A 164 -0.13 -11.57 -14.91
N THR A 165 -1.35 -11.07 -15.12
CA THR A 165 -2.32 -11.77 -15.97
C THR A 165 -1.92 -11.68 -17.45
N LYS A 166 -2.41 -12.62 -18.27
CA LYS A 166 -2.18 -12.59 -19.72
C LYS A 166 -2.75 -11.35 -20.41
N GLU A 167 -3.70 -10.68 -19.77
CA GLU A 167 -4.26 -9.41 -20.22
C GLU A 167 -3.37 -8.21 -19.86
N GLN A 168 -2.20 -8.44 -19.19
CA GLN A 168 -1.22 -7.44 -18.78
C GLN A 168 0.15 -7.72 -19.40
N PRO A 169 0.32 -7.58 -20.74
CA PRO A 169 1.59 -7.83 -21.42
C PRO A 169 2.69 -6.89 -20.92
N ASP A 170 3.86 -7.45 -20.63
CA ASP A 170 5.01 -6.74 -20.06
C ASP A 170 5.66 -5.81 -21.07
N LEU A 171 5.93 -4.58 -20.65
CA LEU A 171 6.64 -3.57 -21.44
C LEU A 171 8.14 -3.85 -21.45
N ASN A 172 8.76 -3.57 -22.59
CA ASN A 172 10.20 -3.75 -22.81
C ASN A 172 10.98 -2.47 -22.51
N TRP A 173 11.36 -2.28 -21.26
CA TRP A 173 12.11 -1.10 -20.80
C TRP A 173 13.52 -0.95 -21.37
N GLU A 174 14.06 -1.95 -22.07
CA GLU A 174 15.28 -1.80 -22.85
C GLU A 174 15.08 -0.88 -24.08
N ASN A 175 13.83 -0.66 -24.50
CA ASN A 175 13.54 0.16 -25.67
C ASN A 175 13.51 1.66 -25.32
N PRO A 176 14.48 2.47 -25.78
CA PRO A 176 14.52 3.89 -25.44
C PRO A 176 13.32 4.70 -25.99
N LYS A 177 12.68 4.24 -27.08
CA LYS A 177 11.47 4.92 -27.61
C LYS A 177 10.26 4.71 -26.73
N LEU A 178 10.12 3.54 -26.13
CA LEU A 178 9.09 3.30 -25.12
C LEU A 178 9.31 4.22 -23.93
N ARG A 179 10.55 4.29 -23.41
CA ARG A 179 10.88 5.17 -22.28
C ARG A 179 10.53 6.63 -22.56
N GLU A 180 10.86 7.14 -23.75
CA GLU A 180 10.49 8.51 -24.17
C GLU A 180 8.97 8.75 -24.11
N GLU A 181 8.15 7.85 -24.66
CA GLU A 181 6.69 7.99 -24.65
C GLU A 181 6.13 7.98 -23.22
N ILE A 182 6.69 7.14 -22.33
CA ILE A 182 6.30 7.09 -20.90
C ILE A 182 6.73 8.40 -20.19
N TYR A 183 7.93 8.89 -20.43
CA TYR A 183 8.39 10.15 -19.80
C TYR A 183 7.56 11.35 -20.24
N GLU A 184 7.19 11.43 -21.52
CA GLU A 184 6.28 12.47 -22.02
C GLU A 184 4.89 12.38 -21.35
N MET A 185 4.38 11.18 -21.14
CA MET A 185 3.13 10.96 -20.43
C MET A 185 3.21 11.44 -18.97
N ILE A 186 4.26 11.06 -18.24
CA ILE A 186 4.49 11.51 -16.86
C ILE A 186 4.52 13.04 -16.78
N LEU A 187 5.29 13.69 -17.64
CA LEU A 187 5.40 15.16 -17.66
C LEU A 187 4.05 15.85 -17.94
N LYS A 188 3.24 15.31 -18.86
CA LYS A 188 1.90 15.86 -19.12
C LYS A 188 0.98 15.80 -17.90
N TRP A 189 1.04 14.72 -17.13
CA TRP A 189 0.29 14.62 -15.89
C TRP A 189 0.82 15.57 -14.81
N MET A 190 2.13 15.72 -14.68
CA MET A 190 2.73 16.71 -13.78
C MET A 190 2.32 18.15 -14.15
N ASP A 191 2.24 18.46 -15.44
CA ASP A 191 1.78 19.78 -15.93
C ASP A 191 0.32 20.08 -15.57
N LEU A 192 -0.52 19.05 -15.37
CA LEU A 192 -1.88 19.22 -14.86
C LEU A 192 -1.93 19.59 -13.37
N GLY A 193 -0.81 19.47 -12.65
CA GLY A 193 -0.68 19.89 -11.27
C GLY A 193 -0.70 18.75 -10.25
N LEU A 194 -0.36 17.54 -10.66
CA LEU A 194 -0.14 16.43 -9.72
C LEU A 194 1.00 16.75 -8.74
N GLY A 195 0.95 16.16 -7.55
CA GLY A 195 2.03 16.18 -6.57
C GLY A 195 3.11 15.13 -6.84
N GLY A 196 2.83 14.15 -7.69
CA GLY A 196 3.73 13.05 -8.00
C GLY A 196 3.00 11.73 -8.26
N PHE A 197 3.69 10.61 -8.00
CA PHE A 197 3.18 9.27 -8.30
C PHE A 197 3.55 8.25 -7.21
N ARG A 198 2.67 7.28 -7.02
CA ARG A 198 3.05 5.96 -6.51
C ARG A 198 3.43 5.09 -7.72
N LEU A 199 4.56 4.40 -7.65
CA LEU A 199 5.08 3.61 -8.76
C LEU A 199 4.83 2.13 -8.48
N ASP A 200 3.94 1.56 -9.29
CA ASP A 200 3.50 0.18 -9.19
C ASP A 200 4.55 -0.81 -9.71
N ALA A 201 4.75 -1.91 -8.98
CA ALA A 201 5.58 -3.04 -9.39
C ALA A 201 6.94 -2.62 -9.98
N ILE A 202 7.53 -1.57 -9.43
CA ILE A 202 8.68 -0.88 -10.05
C ILE A 202 9.95 -1.73 -10.06
N SER A 203 10.04 -2.71 -9.17
CA SER A 203 11.13 -3.68 -9.12
C SER A 203 11.18 -4.60 -10.34
N HIS A 204 10.08 -4.66 -11.11
CA HIS A 204 9.91 -5.61 -12.20
C HIS A 204 10.15 -5.02 -13.60
N LEU A 205 10.51 -3.74 -13.75
CA LEU A 205 10.67 -3.12 -15.08
C LEU A 205 11.71 -3.82 -15.93
N LYS A 206 12.78 -4.33 -15.32
CA LYS A 206 13.85 -5.03 -16.02
C LYS A 206 13.75 -6.54 -15.80
N LYS A 207 13.99 -7.30 -16.88
CA LYS A 207 14.02 -8.78 -16.86
C LYS A 207 15.40 -9.29 -17.24
N ASN A 208 15.74 -10.47 -16.79
CA ASN A 208 16.92 -11.19 -17.28
C ASN A 208 16.57 -11.84 -18.63
N TYR A 209 17.06 -11.27 -19.70
CA TYR A 209 16.74 -11.68 -21.07
C TYR A 209 17.43 -12.97 -21.55
N GLN A 210 18.10 -13.72 -20.67
CA GLN A 210 18.61 -15.06 -20.99
C GLN A 210 17.48 -16.10 -21.04
N TYR A 211 16.34 -15.82 -20.35
CA TYR A 211 15.16 -16.68 -20.32
C TYR A 211 15.47 -18.16 -20.00
N THR A 212 16.29 -18.38 -18.99
CA THR A 212 16.73 -19.73 -18.58
C THR A 212 15.58 -20.49 -17.95
N ASN A 213 15.44 -21.78 -18.29
CA ASN A 213 14.59 -22.70 -17.56
C ASN A 213 15.18 -22.97 -16.17
N LEU A 214 14.31 -23.02 -15.17
CA LEU A 214 14.65 -23.30 -13.78
C LEU A 214 14.06 -24.63 -13.31
N PRO A 215 14.60 -25.27 -12.27
CA PRO A 215 13.96 -26.41 -11.65
C PRO A 215 12.54 -26.02 -11.19
N PRO A 216 11.49 -26.81 -11.48
CA PRO A 216 10.15 -26.52 -10.98
C PRO A 216 10.12 -26.36 -9.46
N ASP A 217 9.33 -25.40 -8.97
CA ASP A 217 9.14 -25.14 -7.53
C ASP A 217 7.73 -25.53 -7.03
N GLY A 218 6.94 -26.16 -7.89
CA GLY A 218 5.58 -26.62 -7.60
C GLY A 218 5.13 -27.77 -8.50
N PRO A 219 3.88 -28.24 -8.36
CA PRO A 219 3.35 -29.38 -9.12
C PRO A 219 3.06 -29.08 -10.60
N ASP A 220 3.06 -27.82 -11.00
CA ASP A 220 2.65 -27.30 -12.33
C ASP A 220 3.81 -27.19 -13.33
N GLU A 221 4.97 -27.77 -13.06
CA GLU A 221 6.20 -27.73 -13.87
C GLU A 221 6.81 -26.32 -14.09
N TYR A 222 6.24 -25.26 -13.51
CA TYR A 222 6.79 -23.90 -13.57
C TYR A 222 7.67 -23.57 -12.37
N ASN A 223 8.38 -22.43 -12.49
CA ASN A 223 9.17 -21.83 -11.39
C ASN A 223 8.83 -20.34 -11.30
N MET A 224 8.68 -19.82 -10.08
CA MET A 224 8.37 -18.41 -9.85
C MET A 224 9.41 -17.47 -10.47
N ALA A 225 10.65 -17.93 -10.60
CA ALA A 225 11.75 -17.19 -11.26
C ALA A 225 11.93 -15.74 -10.79
N PHE A 226 11.56 -15.43 -9.53
CA PHE A 226 11.47 -14.08 -9.00
C PHE A 226 12.77 -13.30 -9.20
N GLU A 227 13.94 -13.91 -8.96
CA GLU A 227 15.26 -13.31 -9.15
C GLU A 227 15.59 -12.94 -10.61
N TYR A 228 14.80 -13.40 -11.58
CA TYR A 228 15.00 -13.10 -13.01
C TYR A 228 14.15 -11.95 -13.53
N PHE A 229 13.23 -11.46 -12.72
CA PHE A 229 12.39 -10.33 -13.07
C PHE A 229 12.12 -9.36 -11.91
N ASN A 230 12.87 -9.47 -10.81
CA ASN A 230 12.79 -8.55 -9.67
C ASN A 230 14.19 -8.00 -9.35
N ASN A 231 14.32 -6.69 -9.28
CA ASN A 231 15.57 -5.98 -9.00
C ASN A 231 16.78 -6.46 -9.85
N VAL A 232 16.54 -6.74 -11.12
CA VAL A 232 17.57 -7.25 -12.05
C VAL A 232 18.61 -6.17 -12.33
N ASP A 233 19.88 -6.57 -12.44
CA ASP A 233 21.02 -5.69 -12.75
C ASP A 233 20.72 -4.70 -13.90
N GLY A 234 21.01 -3.42 -13.67
CA GLY A 234 20.72 -2.32 -14.60
C GLY A 234 19.30 -1.74 -14.45
N LEU A 235 18.48 -2.20 -13.51
CA LEU A 235 17.22 -1.54 -13.14
C LEU A 235 17.49 -0.12 -12.63
N ALA A 236 18.49 0.04 -11.77
CA ALA A 236 18.87 1.34 -11.19
C ALA A 236 19.14 2.41 -12.25
N ASP A 237 19.78 2.05 -13.39
CA ASP A 237 20.05 2.98 -14.50
C ASP A 237 18.73 3.49 -15.13
N ILE A 238 17.75 2.59 -15.31
CA ILE A 238 16.43 2.94 -15.85
C ILE A 238 15.69 3.88 -14.90
N LEU A 239 15.71 3.58 -13.60
CA LEU A 239 15.05 4.39 -12.57
C LEU A 239 15.72 5.77 -12.44
N CYS A 240 17.04 5.84 -12.50
CA CYS A 240 17.78 7.08 -12.49
C CYS A 240 17.44 7.95 -13.71
N GLU A 241 17.42 7.37 -14.93
CA GLU A 241 16.99 8.08 -16.14
C GLU A 241 15.55 8.62 -16.01
N MET A 242 14.62 7.79 -15.51
CA MET A 242 13.24 8.21 -15.29
C MET A 242 13.17 9.40 -14.32
N LYS A 243 13.85 9.31 -13.19
CA LYS A 243 13.90 10.38 -12.18
C LYS A 243 14.44 11.67 -12.78
N GLU A 244 15.62 11.62 -13.44
CA GLU A 244 16.27 12.80 -13.99
C GLU A 244 15.44 13.49 -15.10
N ARG A 245 14.72 12.67 -15.88
CA ARG A 245 13.91 13.14 -16.99
C ARG A 245 12.53 13.65 -16.59
N THR A 246 11.98 13.21 -15.46
CA THR A 246 10.58 13.47 -15.10
C THR A 246 10.38 14.02 -13.69
N PHE A 247 10.80 13.31 -12.67
CA PHE A 247 10.44 13.60 -11.28
C PHE A 247 11.28 14.71 -10.65
N ALA A 248 12.60 14.72 -10.92
CA ALA A 248 13.48 15.74 -10.37
C ALA A 248 13.16 17.15 -10.91
N PRO A 249 12.91 17.36 -12.23
CA PRO A 249 12.54 18.67 -12.75
C PRO A 249 11.19 19.20 -12.25
N THR A 250 10.30 18.32 -11.80
CA THR A 250 8.92 18.64 -11.38
C THR A 250 8.73 18.69 -9.86
N ASP A 251 9.79 18.44 -9.08
CA ASP A 251 9.74 18.33 -7.61
C ASP A 251 8.63 17.36 -7.13
N ALA A 252 8.47 16.24 -7.86
CA ALA A 252 7.45 15.25 -7.60
C ALA A 252 7.76 14.42 -6.35
N LEU A 253 6.74 14.10 -5.56
CA LEU A 253 6.79 13.01 -4.58
C LEU A 253 6.65 11.68 -5.32
N THR A 254 7.62 10.79 -5.15
CA THR A 254 7.58 9.44 -5.70
C THR A 254 7.65 8.41 -4.58
N ILE A 255 6.73 7.44 -4.61
CA ILE A 255 6.69 6.35 -3.63
C ILE A 255 6.74 5.03 -4.40
N GLY A 256 7.87 4.33 -4.31
CA GLY A 256 8.05 3.06 -5.03
C GLY A 256 7.43 1.89 -4.28
N GLU A 257 6.73 1.03 -5.00
CA GLU A 257 6.51 -0.35 -4.57
C GLU A 257 7.76 -1.15 -4.93
N TYR A 258 8.73 -1.11 -4.04
CA TYR A 258 10.07 -1.66 -4.24
C TYR A 258 10.31 -2.82 -3.26
N ASP A 259 10.54 -4.00 -3.80
CA ASP A 259 10.74 -5.20 -3.01
C ASP A 259 12.20 -5.34 -2.53
N HIS A 260 12.36 -5.81 -1.29
CA HIS A 260 13.64 -6.28 -0.74
C HIS A 260 14.80 -5.29 -0.82
N MET A 261 14.59 -4.06 -0.31
CA MET A 261 15.68 -3.09 -0.16
C MET A 261 16.66 -3.53 0.94
N GLY A 262 17.90 -3.83 0.57
CA GLY A 262 19.00 -4.11 1.51
C GLY A 262 19.70 -2.83 1.99
N PRO A 263 20.60 -2.93 2.99
CA PRO A 263 21.37 -1.78 3.47
C PRO A 263 22.25 -1.11 2.39
N GLU A 264 22.68 -1.90 1.40
CA GLU A 264 23.47 -1.46 0.24
C GLU A 264 22.65 -0.65 -0.76
N ASP A 265 21.33 -0.89 -0.84
CA ASP A 265 20.46 -0.26 -1.82
C ASP A 265 19.94 1.12 -1.36
N VAL A 266 19.99 1.41 -0.07
CA VAL A 266 19.32 2.58 0.54
C VAL A 266 19.70 3.89 -0.14
N GLU A 267 20.99 4.11 -0.42
CA GLU A 267 21.47 5.36 -1.04
C GLU A 267 20.95 5.53 -2.46
N ASP A 268 20.88 4.45 -3.24
CA ASP A 268 20.43 4.47 -4.61
C ASP A 268 18.90 4.48 -4.73
N VAL A 269 18.19 3.91 -3.74
CA VAL A 269 16.74 3.79 -3.76
C VAL A 269 16.07 5.01 -3.14
N ILE A 270 16.41 5.37 -1.88
CA ILE A 270 15.75 6.44 -1.10
C ILE A 270 16.73 7.40 -0.40
N GLY A 271 18.03 7.33 -0.68
CA GLY A 271 19.01 8.27 -0.15
C GLY A 271 18.77 9.70 -0.65
N GLU A 272 19.63 10.64 -0.26
CA GLU A 272 19.46 12.06 -0.63
C GLU A 272 19.35 12.29 -2.14
N ASN A 273 20.02 11.45 -2.93
CA ASN A 273 19.94 11.42 -4.39
C ASN A 273 19.30 10.14 -4.93
N GLY A 274 18.60 9.40 -4.09
CA GLY A 274 17.94 8.14 -4.45
C GLY A 274 16.91 8.28 -5.58
N ASN A 275 16.57 7.15 -6.18
CA ASN A 275 15.66 7.11 -7.33
C ASN A 275 14.22 7.46 -6.96
N PHE A 276 13.85 7.28 -5.69
CA PHE A 276 12.53 7.61 -5.14
C PHE A 276 12.64 8.56 -3.96
N SER A 277 11.58 9.30 -3.70
CA SER A 277 11.42 10.07 -2.47
C SER A 277 11.26 9.15 -1.26
N SER A 278 10.57 8.02 -1.46
CA SER A 278 10.28 7.02 -0.43
C SER A 278 9.91 5.68 -1.08
N VAL A 279 9.97 4.60 -0.31
CA VAL A 279 9.38 3.30 -0.67
C VAL A 279 8.52 2.80 0.46
N PHE A 280 7.52 1.96 0.15
CA PHE A 280 6.65 1.38 1.16
C PHE A 280 7.42 0.44 2.09
N ASP A 281 7.17 0.55 3.38
CA ASP A 281 7.65 -0.40 4.37
C ASP A 281 6.65 -1.56 4.52
N PHE A 282 7.00 -2.70 3.94
CA PHE A 282 6.16 -3.92 3.99
C PHE A 282 6.44 -4.82 5.20
N CYS A 283 7.21 -4.39 6.20
CA CYS A 283 7.60 -5.23 7.33
C CYS A 283 6.41 -5.83 8.10
N HIS A 284 5.25 -5.16 8.07
CA HIS A 284 4.03 -5.62 8.73
C HIS A 284 3.19 -6.59 7.89
N THR A 285 3.57 -6.84 6.63
CA THR A 285 2.82 -7.74 5.74
C THR A 285 3.18 -9.20 6.02
N LEU A 286 2.97 -9.61 7.28
CA LEU A 286 3.18 -10.98 7.69
C LEU A 286 2.29 -11.92 6.86
N ASP A 287 2.85 -13.02 6.40
CA ASP A 287 2.07 -14.13 5.85
C ASP A 287 1.36 -14.86 7.01
N ASN A 288 0.19 -14.35 7.36
CA ASN A 288 -0.56 -14.83 8.50
C ASN A 288 -0.96 -16.30 8.38
N VAL A 289 -1.14 -16.81 7.16
CA VAL A 289 -1.54 -18.20 6.92
C VAL A 289 -0.40 -19.16 7.14
N ARG A 290 0.81 -18.76 6.75
CA ARG A 290 2.04 -19.55 6.92
C ARG A 290 2.77 -19.23 8.21
N ASN A 291 2.38 -18.14 8.88
CA ASN A 291 3.02 -17.72 10.11
C ASN A 291 2.62 -18.67 11.26
N PRO A 292 3.58 -19.38 11.86
CA PRO A 292 3.31 -20.29 12.98
C PRO A 292 2.80 -19.57 14.23
N LYS A 293 2.91 -18.24 14.30
CA LYS A 293 2.42 -17.40 15.39
C LYS A 293 0.94 -17.00 15.24
N TRP A 294 0.30 -17.35 14.12
CA TRP A 294 -1.11 -17.08 13.89
C TRP A 294 -1.98 -17.63 15.03
N GLY A 295 -2.93 -16.85 15.51
CA GLY A 295 -3.73 -17.17 16.68
C GLY A 295 -3.15 -16.67 18.00
N ASN A 296 -2.08 -15.87 17.96
CA ASN A 296 -1.45 -15.29 19.14
C ASN A 296 -1.07 -13.83 18.90
N THR A 297 -1.92 -12.89 19.35
CA THR A 297 -1.71 -11.44 19.18
C THR A 297 -0.34 -10.98 19.67
N VAL A 298 0.09 -11.44 20.86
CA VAL A 298 1.38 -11.00 21.44
C VAL A 298 2.55 -11.49 20.60
N ALA A 299 2.51 -12.74 20.13
CA ALA A 299 3.60 -13.28 19.29
C ALA A 299 3.68 -12.61 17.92
N LEU A 300 2.52 -12.28 17.31
CA LEU A 300 2.48 -11.49 16.07
C LEU A 300 3.00 -10.07 16.29
N PHE A 301 2.65 -9.46 17.41
CA PHE A 301 3.09 -8.12 17.77
C PHE A 301 4.60 -8.05 18.00
N ASP A 302 5.19 -9.02 18.69
CA ASP A 302 6.64 -9.12 18.88
C ASP A 302 7.38 -9.28 17.56
N ASP A 303 6.86 -10.13 16.67
CA ASP A 303 7.43 -10.35 15.34
C ASP A 303 7.36 -9.07 14.48
N TYR A 304 6.24 -8.38 14.50
CA TYR A 304 6.07 -7.09 13.86
C TYR A 304 7.05 -6.04 14.38
N ARG A 305 7.17 -5.90 15.72
CA ARG A 305 8.14 -5.00 16.35
C ARG A 305 9.56 -5.23 15.84
N ASP A 306 9.99 -6.50 15.84
CA ASP A 306 11.35 -6.87 15.48
C ASP A 306 11.63 -6.56 14.00
N GLN A 307 10.67 -6.83 13.10
CA GLN A 307 10.78 -6.50 11.68
C GLN A 307 10.76 -4.99 11.44
N LEU A 308 9.89 -4.25 12.13
CA LEU A 308 9.79 -2.80 12.03
C LEU A 308 11.11 -2.12 12.43
N PHE A 309 11.72 -2.52 13.54
CA PHE A 309 13.01 -1.98 13.96
C PHE A 309 14.14 -2.41 13.02
N ALA A 310 14.09 -3.62 12.47
CA ALA A 310 15.06 -4.06 11.47
C ALA A 310 14.98 -3.20 10.19
N ALA A 311 13.77 -2.90 9.68
CA ALA A 311 13.58 -2.05 8.51
C ALA A 311 14.10 -0.62 8.76
N GLN A 312 13.76 -0.02 9.91
CA GLN A 312 14.27 1.32 10.28
C GLN A 312 15.80 1.34 10.44
N LYS A 313 16.39 0.27 10.97
CA LYS A 313 17.85 0.12 11.09
C LYS A 313 18.55 -0.02 9.74
N ILE A 314 17.92 -0.67 8.75
CA ILE A 314 18.45 -0.74 7.38
C ILE A 314 18.58 0.68 6.81
N VAL A 315 17.56 1.50 6.98
CA VAL A 315 17.56 2.88 6.47
C VAL A 315 18.52 3.79 7.24
N ASP A 316 18.60 3.64 8.55
CA ASP A 316 19.54 4.33 9.45
C ASP A 316 19.65 5.86 9.20
N GLY A 317 18.50 6.51 8.99
CA GLY A 317 18.42 7.95 8.74
C GLY A 317 18.95 8.44 7.38
N ARG A 318 19.35 7.53 6.49
CA ARG A 318 19.83 7.86 5.13
C ARG A 318 18.71 8.17 4.14
N GLY A 319 17.48 7.79 4.46
CA GLY A 319 16.29 8.01 3.64
C GLY A 319 15.01 8.02 4.49
N MET A 320 13.86 8.01 3.85
CA MET A 320 12.55 7.97 4.50
C MET A 320 11.71 6.82 3.95
N LEU A 321 11.25 5.91 4.83
CA LEU A 321 10.25 4.91 4.48
C LEU A 321 8.85 5.52 4.44
N CYS A 322 7.97 4.91 3.66
CA CYS A 322 6.54 5.16 3.69
C CYS A 322 5.89 4.16 4.66
N ASN A 323 5.61 4.61 5.87
CA ASN A 323 4.98 3.81 6.90
C ASN A 323 3.47 3.71 6.63
N PHE A 324 2.91 2.51 6.62
CA PHE A 324 1.49 2.27 6.46
C PHE A 324 1.07 1.02 7.24
N LEU A 325 -0.22 0.81 7.46
CA LEU A 325 -0.77 -0.40 8.08
C LEU A 325 -1.71 -1.15 7.15
N GLU A 326 -2.45 -0.41 6.34
CA GLU A 326 -3.43 -0.94 5.39
C GLU A 326 -3.19 -0.37 4.00
N ASN A 327 -3.52 -1.16 2.99
CA ASN A 327 -3.64 -0.73 1.61
C ASN A 327 -4.71 -1.59 0.91
N HIS A 328 -4.91 -1.37 -0.39
CA HIS A 328 -5.89 -2.08 -1.21
C HIS A 328 -5.52 -3.55 -1.55
N ASP A 329 -4.33 -4.02 -1.16
CA ASP A 329 -3.81 -5.37 -1.42
C ASP A 329 -3.63 -6.23 -0.16
N LYS A 330 -4.02 -5.72 1.00
CA LYS A 330 -3.90 -6.42 2.28
C LYS A 330 -5.25 -6.42 3.01
N THR A 331 -5.47 -7.42 3.85
CA THR A 331 -6.62 -7.47 4.77
C THR A 331 -6.56 -6.31 5.79
N ARG A 332 -7.67 -6.01 6.45
CA ARG A 332 -7.75 -4.95 7.45
C ARG A 332 -6.84 -5.25 8.65
N ILE A 333 -6.12 -4.23 9.13
CA ILE A 333 -5.07 -4.40 10.13
C ILE A 333 -5.61 -4.96 11.44
N ILE A 334 -6.80 -4.55 11.86
CA ILE A 334 -7.41 -4.99 13.12
C ILE A 334 -7.61 -6.50 13.08
N ASP A 335 -8.19 -7.03 12.00
CA ASP A 335 -8.49 -8.46 11.86
C ASP A 335 -7.22 -9.28 11.56
N ARG A 336 -6.19 -8.65 10.95
CA ARG A 336 -4.91 -9.29 10.68
C ARG A 336 -4.03 -9.45 11.92
N PHE A 337 -4.05 -8.47 12.84
CA PHE A 337 -3.13 -8.43 13.99
C PHE A 337 -3.76 -8.83 15.31
N LEU A 338 -5.05 -8.56 15.52
CA LEU A 338 -5.71 -8.80 16.78
C LEU A 338 -6.62 -10.03 16.69
N MET A 339 -6.44 -10.96 17.60
CA MET A 339 -7.42 -12.04 17.75
C MET A 339 -8.77 -11.46 18.18
N PRO A 340 -9.90 -12.11 17.84
CA PRO A 340 -11.23 -11.58 18.15
C PRO A 340 -11.44 -11.16 19.62
N GLU A 341 -10.87 -11.91 20.56
CA GLU A 341 -10.93 -11.61 21.99
C GLU A 341 -10.11 -10.38 22.40
N ASP A 342 -9.14 -10.00 21.59
CA ASP A 342 -8.27 -8.84 21.82
C ASP A 342 -8.77 -7.57 21.14
N GLN A 343 -9.80 -7.69 20.28
CA GLN A 343 -10.36 -6.55 19.54
C GLN A 343 -11.28 -5.72 20.45
N ASN A 344 -10.83 -4.51 20.74
CA ASN A 344 -11.57 -3.54 21.54
C ASN A 344 -11.07 -2.11 21.25
N ARG A 345 -11.81 -1.10 21.71
CA ARG A 345 -11.50 0.33 21.50
C ARG A 345 -10.06 0.74 21.88
N TYR A 346 -9.42 0.04 22.83
CA TYR A 346 -8.06 0.38 23.26
C TYR A 346 -7.01 -0.23 22.32
N SER A 347 -7.18 -1.50 21.96
CA SER A 347 -6.28 -2.18 21.02
C SER A 347 -6.36 -1.59 19.61
N GLU A 348 -7.54 -1.18 19.16
CA GLU A 348 -7.75 -0.50 17.88
C GLU A 348 -7.04 0.86 17.81
N LYS A 349 -7.05 1.63 18.91
CA LYS A 349 -6.31 2.88 19.03
C LYS A 349 -4.79 2.67 19.20
N MET A 350 -4.38 1.55 19.80
CA MET A 350 -2.98 1.21 20.02
C MET A 350 -2.26 0.90 18.71
N LEU A 351 -2.88 0.13 17.82
CA LEU A 351 -2.26 -0.32 16.57
C LEU A 351 -1.65 0.81 15.74
N PRO A 352 -2.35 1.90 15.39
CA PRO A 352 -1.77 2.95 14.58
C PRO A 352 -0.58 3.68 15.23
N VAL A 353 -0.51 3.73 16.55
CA VAL A 353 0.60 4.39 17.26
C VAL A 353 1.92 3.65 17.06
N THR A 354 1.89 2.35 16.76
CA THR A 354 3.09 1.53 16.56
C THR A 354 4.02 2.09 15.49
N ASN A 355 3.48 2.61 14.37
CA ASN A 355 4.27 3.09 13.24
C ASN A 355 4.09 4.58 12.91
N PHE A 356 3.03 5.23 13.43
CA PHE A 356 2.68 6.59 13.02
C PHE A 356 3.73 7.64 13.36
N PHE A 357 4.50 7.44 14.43
CA PHE A 357 5.55 8.37 14.92
C PHE A 357 6.97 7.96 14.53
N LEU A 358 7.14 6.92 13.71
CA LEU A 358 8.43 6.53 13.14
C LEU A 358 9.00 7.59 12.20
N PRO A 359 10.34 7.56 11.93
CA PRO A 359 10.91 8.30 10.80
C PRO A 359 10.23 7.92 9.48
N GLY A 360 10.07 8.91 8.60
CA GLY A 360 9.46 8.66 7.30
C GLY A 360 8.12 9.38 7.10
N ILE A 361 7.53 9.15 5.95
CA ILE A 361 6.18 9.59 5.62
C ILE A 361 5.15 8.55 6.06
N VAL A 362 3.89 8.95 6.20
CA VAL A 362 2.82 8.05 6.69
C VAL A 362 1.66 8.06 5.70
N PHE A 363 1.10 6.88 5.42
CA PHE A 363 -0.13 6.75 4.64
C PHE A 363 -1.21 5.99 5.44
N LEU A 364 -2.42 6.51 5.39
CA LEU A 364 -3.64 5.90 5.90
C LEU A 364 -4.46 5.42 4.71
N TYR A 365 -5.07 4.26 4.82
CA TYR A 365 -5.96 3.74 3.80
C TYR A 365 -7.41 4.08 4.12
N GLN A 366 -8.24 4.33 3.10
CA GLN A 366 -9.68 4.61 3.27
C GLN A 366 -10.36 3.59 4.19
N GLY A 367 -11.08 4.08 5.21
CA GLY A 367 -11.77 3.26 6.18
C GLY A 367 -10.90 2.78 7.35
N GLN A 368 -9.57 2.89 7.28
CA GLN A 368 -8.68 2.60 8.40
C GLN A 368 -8.97 3.52 9.58
N GLU A 369 -9.25 4.79 9.32
CA GLU A 369 -9.52 5.83 10.32
C GLU A 369 -10.82 5.60 11.11
N ILE A 370 -11.73 4.78 10.58
CA ILE A 370 -12.97 4.39 11.26
C ILE A 370 -12.97 2.92 11.71
N GLY A 371 -11.86 2.20 11.51
CA GLY A 371 -11.73 0.80 11.92
C GLY A 371 -12.55 -0.19 11.09
N MET A 372 -12.69 0.03 9.78
CA MET A 372 -13.35 -0.94 8.90
C MET A 372 -12.73 -2.33 9.03
N ARG A 373 -13.57 -3.35 8.89
CA ARG A 373 -13.26 -4.75 9.16
C ARG A 373 -13.25 -5.59 7.90
N ASP A 374 -12.57 -6.74 7.97
CA ASP A 374 -12.74 -7.80 7.01
C ASP A 374 -14.20 -8.25 6.91
N ASP A 375 -14.61 -8.76 5.76
CA ASP A 375 -15.95 -9.33 5.52
C ASP A 375 -15.82 -10.78 5.04
N PRO A 376 -15.61 -11.76 5.94
CA PRO A 376 -15.40 -13.15 5.58
C PRO A 376 -16.56 -13.74 4.79
N LYS A 377 -16.27 -14.37 3.66
CA LYS A 377 -17.28 -14.98 2.78
C LYS A 377 -17.56 -16.43 3.17
N GLN A 378 -18.81 -16.86 2.94
CA GLN A 378 -19.28 -18.22 3.25
C GLN A 378 -18.95 -19.23 2.12
N SER A 379 -18.53 -18.76 0.96
CA SER A 379 -18.14 -19.58 -0.17
C SER A 379 -17.23 -18.82 -1.12
N ILE A 380 -16.48 -19.53 -1.95
CA ILE A 380 -15.61 -18.93 -2.95
C ILE A 380 -16.38 -18.05 -3.95
N GLN A 381 -17.67 -18.32 -4.20
CA GLN A 381 -18.53 -17.51 -5.08
C GLN A 381 -18.83 -16.11 -4.50
N GLY A 382 -18.50 -15.86 -3.24
CA GLY A 382 -18.59 -14.53 -2.62
C GLY A 382 -17.45 -13.58 -3.00
N PHE A 383 -16.40 -14.09 -3.65
CA PHE A 383 -15.26 -13.35 -4.14
C PHE A 383 -15.38 -13.06 -5.64
N VAL A 384 -14.66 -12.05 -6.14
CA VAL A 384 -14.70 -11.62 -7.55
C VAL A 384 -13.30 -11.48 -8.17
N ASP A 385 -12.24 -11.44 -7.36
CA ASP A 385 -10.87 -11.19 -7.81
C ASP A 385 -10.23 -12.46 -8.40
N LYS A 386 -9.69 -12.36 -9.63
CA LYS A 386 -9.05 -13.50 -10.31
C LYS A 386 -7.95 -14.18 -9.51
N PRO A 387 -7.00 -13.45 -8.87
CA PRO A 387 -6.00 -14.05 -8.00
C PRO A 387 -6.59 -14.91 -6.87
N THR A 388 -7.70 -14.48 -6.28
CA THR A 388 -8.39 -15.23 -5.21
C THR A 388 -8.82 -16.62 -5.71
N PHE A 389 -9.41 -16.70 -6.90
CA PHE A 389 -9.80 -17.99 -7.50
C PHE A 389 -8.58 -18.85 -7.84
N ALA A 390 -7.51 -18.27 -8.37
CA ALA A 390 -6.30 -19.00 -8.70
C ALA A 390 -5.63 -19.61 -7.45
N ILE A 391 -5.61 -18.87 -6.33
CA ILE A 391 -5.11 -19.38 -5.05
C ILE A 391 -6.01 -20.52 -4.54
N TYR A 392 -7.32 -20.35 -4.60
CA TYR A 392 -8.29 -21.38 -4.18
C TYR A 392 -8.09 -22.67 -4.98
N ASP A 393 -8.05 -22.60 -6.32
CA ASP A 393 -7.87 -23.77 -7.18
C ASP A 393 -6.54 -24.48 -6.89
N ARG A 394 -5.47 -23.73 -6.62
CA ARG A 394 -4.19 -24.30 -6.21
C ARG A 394 -4.30 -25.06 -4.89
N LEU A 395 -4.96 -24.49 -3.88
CA LEU A 395 -5.15 -25.13 -2.57
C LEU A 395 -5.95 -26.42 -2.67
N ILE A 396 -6.99 -26.46 -3.52
CA ILE A 396 -7.75 -27.67 -3.82
C ILE A 396 -6.87 -28.71 -4.53
N ALA A 397 -6.03 -28.28 -5.48
CA ALA A 397 -5.09 -29.18 -6.18
C ALA A 397 -4.01 -29.75 -5.23
N GLU A 398 -3.61 -29.00 -4.20
CA GLU A 398 -2.72 -29.44 -3.12
C GLU A 398 -3.40 -30.41 -2.13
N GLY A 399 -4.70 -30.68 -2.29
CA GLY A 399 -5.47 -31.65 -1.50
C GLY A 399 -6.16 -31.08 -0.27
N LYS A 400 -6.26 -29.75 -0.12
CA LYS A 400 -7.07 -29.12 0.91
C LYS A 400 -8.57 -29.34 0.65
N THR A 401 -9.35 -29.42 1.69
CA THR A 401 -10.82 -29.39 1.59
C THR A 401 -11.31 -27.98 1.23
N ASP A 402 -12.52 -27.89 0.69
CA ASP A 402 -13.19 -26.61 0.41
C ASP A 402 -13.19 -25.67 1.62
N ALA A 403 -13.48 -26.20 2.82
CA ALA A 403 -13.49 -25.42 4.05
C ALA A 403 -12.11 -24.88 4.44
N GLU A 404 -11.06 -25.70 4.33
CA GLU A 404 -9.67 -25.26 4.62
C GLU A 404 -9.17 -24.24 3.60
N ALA A 405 -9.49 -24.44 2.31
CA ALA A 405 -9.16 -23.50 1.25
C ALA A 405 -9.88 -22.16 1.46
N LEU A 406 -11.18 -22.19 1.76
CA LEU A 406 -11.98 -20.98 2.02
C LEU A 406 -11.51 -20.25 3.28
N GLU A 407 -11.16 -20.97 4.34
CA GLU A 407 -10.61 -20.37 5.55
C GLU A 407 -9.31 -19.62 5.23
N GLN A 408 -8.44 -20.22 4.44
CA GLN A 408 -7.19 -19.57 4.02
C GLN A 408 -7.46 -18.32 3.17
N ILE A 409 -8.36 -18.41 2.19
CA ILE A 409 -8.76 -17.27 1.36
C ILE A 409 -9.32 -16.13 2.21
N ASN A 410 -10.19 -16.42 3.17
CA ASN A 410 -10.73 -15.41 4.08
C ASN A 410 -9.68 -14.74 4.97
N ARG A 411 -8.50 -15.30 5.13
CA ARG A 411 -7.39 -14.68 5.87
C ARG A 411 -6.48 -13.82 5.00
N GLU A 412 -6.39 -14.12 3.70
CA GLU A 412 -5.40 -13.51 2.81
C GLU A 412 -6.00 -12.57 1.77
N SER A 413 -7.30 -12.70 1.45
CA SER A 413 -7.87 -11.98 0.32
C SER A 413 -7.84 -10.47 0.48
N ARG A 414 -7.22 -9.82 -0.49
CA ARG A 414 -7.23 -8.35 -0.62
C ARG A 414 -8.63 -7.75 -0.83
N GLU A 415 -9.63 -8.57 -1.14
CA GLU A 415 -11.00 -8.08 -1.34
C GLU A 415 -11.65 -7.56 -0.05
N HIS A 416 -11.14 -7.94 1.12
CA HIS A 416 -11.60 -7.38 2.39
C HIS A 416 -11.35 -5.87 2.50
N SER A 417 -10.22 -5.39 2.02
CA SER A 417 -9.93 -3.94 1.98
C SER A 417 -10.64 -3.20 0.83
N ARG A 418 -11.20 -3.94 -0.14
CA ARG A 418 -11.90 -3.39 -1.32
C ARG A 418 -13.41 -3.28 -1.13
N THR A 419 -13.94 -3.61 0.05
CA THR A 419 -15.34 -3.36 0.40
C THR A 419 -15.64 -1.86 0.35
N PRO A 420 -16.86 -1.45 -0.08
CA PRO A 420 -17.24 -0.04 -0.13
C PRO A 420 -17.10 0.67 1.22
N MET A 421 -16.66 1.94 1.16
CA MET A 421 -16.53 2.80 2.32
C MET A 421 -17.88 2.97 3.03
N GLN A 422 -17.85 2.92 4.35
CA GLN A 422 -19.02 3.01 5.23
C GLN A 422 -19.20 4.46 5.70
N TRP A 423 -20.00 5.27 4.96
CA TRP A 423 -20.19 6.68 5.27
C TRP A 423 -21.22 6.94 6.36
N ASP A 424 -22.34 6.20 6.34
CA ASP A 424 -23.43 6.34 7.30
C ASP A 424 -24.25 5.05 7.43
N ALA A 425 -25.27 5.06 8.27
CA ALA A 425 -26.16 3.90 8.53
C ALA A 425 -27.32 3.78 7.51
N SER A 426 -27.35 4.57 6.43
CA SER A 426 -28.36 4.44 5.38
C SER A 426 -28.09 3.23 4.48
N ALA A 427 -29.03 2.95 3.55
CA ALA A 427 -28.87 1.82 2.63
C ALA A 427 -27.52 1.90 1.89
N GLU A 428 -26.89 0.73 1.69
CA GLU A 428 -25.57 0.59 1.09
C GLU A 428 -24.49 1.48 1.76
N ALA A 429 -24.62 1.69 3.07
CA ALA A 429 -23.71 2.49 3.90
C ALA A 429 -23.53 3.95 3.42
N GLY A 430 -24.49 4.49 2.68
CA GLY A 430 -24.36 5.80 2.04
C GLY A 430 -23.33 5.84 0.89
N PHE A 431 -22.76 4.70 0.51
CA PHE A 431 -21.78 4.59 -0.59
C PHE A 431 -22.41 4.86 -1.96
N THR A 432 -23.59 4.29 -2.22
CA THR A 432 -24.31 4.41 -3.50
C THR A 432 -25.81 4.48 -3.30
N THR A 433 -26.53 5.01 -4.27
CA THR A 433 -28.00 4.90 -4.40
C THR A 433 -28.42 3.75 -5.31
N GLY A 434 -27.48 3.08 -5.96
CA GLY A 434 -27.66 1.91 -6.82
C GLY A 434 -27.28 0.61 -6.13
N THR A 435 -26.87 -0.39 -6.93
CA THR A 435 -26.31 -1.65 -6.42
C THR A 435 -24.81 -1.55 -6.43
N PRO A 436 -24.11 -1.68 -5.28
CA PRO A 436 -22.65 -1.56 -5.24
C PRO A 436 -21.98 -2.70 -6.03
N TRP A 437 -20.87 -2.40 -6.69
CA TRP A 437 -20.06 -3.37 -7.46
C TRP A 437 -19.56 -4.53 -6.60
N PHE A 438 -19.36 -4.30 -5.30
CA PHE A 438 -18.98 -5.28 -4.31
C PHE A 438 -19.84 -5.05 -3.05
N PRO A 439 -20.30 -6.12 -2.36
CA PRO A 439 -21.18 -5.98 -1.20
C PRO A 439 -20.57 -5.13 -0.10
N VAL A 440 -21.37 -4.26 0.49
CA VAL A 440 -21.01 -3.50 1.68
C VAL A 440 -20.94 -4.45 2.89
N ASN A 441 -19.94 -4.27 3.77
CA ASN A 441 -19.87 -5.04 5.00
C ASN A 441 -21.09 -4.72 5.89
N LYS A 442 -21.79 -5.75 6.36
CA LYS A 442 -23.06 -5.62 7.05
C LYS A 442 -23.01 -4.88 8.39
N ASN A 443 -21.81 -4.70 8.95
CA ASN A 443 -21.61 -3.95 10.20
C ASN A 443 -21.77 -2.43 10.04
N TYR A 444 -21.99 -1.91 8.81
CA TYR A 444 -22.09 -0.47 8.53
C TYR A 444 -23.18 0.25 9.33
N THR A 445 -24.21 -0.46 9.81
CA THR A 445 -25.25 0.13 10.65
C THR A 445 -24.75 0.60 12.00
N GLU A 446 -23.63 0.05 12.47
CA GLU A 446 -22.99 0.36 13.74
C GLU A 446 -21.65 1.04 13.56
N LEU A 447 -20.85 0.58 12.58
CA LEU A 447 -19.52 1.09 12.27
C LEU A 447 -19.57 1.89 10.95
N ASN A 448 -19.56 3.21 11.03
CA ASN A 448 -19.54 4.09 9.87
C ASN A 448 -18.96 5.46 10.23
N TYR A 449 -18.56 6.22 9.20
CA TYR A 449 -17.90 7.52 9.39
C TYR A 449 -18.76 8.51 10.19
N GLU A 450 -20.08 8.57 9.95
CA GLU A 450 -20.98 9.49 10.64
C GLU A 450 -21.09 9.16 12.14
N ALA A 451 -21.13 7.89 12.50
CA ALA A 451 -21.15 7.43 13.88
C ALA A 451 -19.84 7.77 14.60
N GLU A 452 -18.69 7.46 13.95
CA GLU A 452 -17.35 7.78 14.46
C GLU A 452 -17.13 9.30 14.61
N GLU A 453 -17.65 10.12 13.69
CA GLU A 453 -17.54 11.57 13.79
C GLU A 453 -18.33 12.16 14.97
N LYS A 454 -19.43 11.53 15.38
CA LYS A 454 -20.27 11.94 16.52
C LYS A 454 -19.71 11.53 17.88
N ASP A 455 -18.89 10.49 17.94
CA ASP A 455 -18.26 10.02 19.20
C ASP A 455 -16.88 10.65 19.36
N PRO A 456 -16.68 11.61 20.31
CA PRO A 456 -15.39 12.26 20.54
C PRO A 456 -14.29 11.31 21.04
N ASP A 457 -14.64 10.09 21.45
CA ASP A 457 -13.72 9.06 21.87
C ASP A 457 -13.56 7.93 20.84
N SER A 458 -14.02 8.15 19.61
CA SER A 458 -13.89 7.23 18.49
C SER A 458 -12.45 7.08 17.99
N LEU A 459 -12.23 6.07 17.15
CA LEU A 459 -10.97 5.84 16.46
C LEU A 459 -10.67 7.02 15.50
N LEU A 460 -11.68 7.57 14.80
CA LEU A 460 -11.53 8.71 13.92
C LEU A 460 -10.97 9.95 14.66
N TRP A 461 -11.52 10.27 15.82
CA TRP A 461 -11.00 11.38 16.63
C TRP A 461 -9.61 11.10 17.18
N PHE A 462 -9.30 9.85 17.44
CA PHE A 462 -7.96 9.45 17.87
C PHE A 462 -6.93 9.65 16.75
N TYR A 463 -7.24 9.27 15.50
CA TYR A 463 -6.40 9.57 14.33
C TYR A 463 -6.18 11.07 14.15
N ARG A 464 -7.24 11.88 14.27
CA ARG A 464 -7.11 13.36 14.20
C ARG A 464 -6.14 13.91 15.26
N LYS A 465 -6.21 13.36 16.49
CA LYS A 465 -5.26 13.72 17.57
C LYS A 465 -3.83 13.31 17.24
N MET A 466 -3.63 12.10 16.71
CA MET A 466 -2.31 11.62 16.28
C MET A 466 -1.69 12.54 15.24
N VAL A 467 -2.44 12.90 14.21
CA VAL A 467 -1.97 13.82 13.16
C VAL A 467 -1.64 15.20 13.75
N ALA A 468 -2.50 15.71 14.63
CA ALA A 468 -2.26 16.99 15.31
C ALA A 468 -0.97 16.97 16.14
N VAL A 469 -0.69 15.90 16.90
CA VAL A 469 0.54 15.72 17.66
C VAL A 469 1.76 15.70 16.75
N ARG A 470 1.72 14.90 15.66
CA ARG A 470 2.83 14.79 14.70
C ARG A 470 3.17 16.12 14.02
N ARG A 471 2.16 16.99 13.83
CA ARG A 471 2.29 18.29 13.16
C ARG A 471 2.43 19.48 14.12
N ARG A 472 2.53 19.23 15.39
CA ARG A 472 2.77 20.29 16.37
C ARG A 472 4.10 21.00 16.04
N GLU A 473 4.07 22.31 15.89
CA GLU A 473 5.19 23.13 15.41
C GLU A 473 6.49 22.91 16.22
N ASP A 474 6.36 22.72 17.53
CA ASP A 474 7.49 22.48 18.44
C ASP A 474 8.03 21.03 18.40
N LEU A 475 7.29 20.06 17.82
CA LEU A 475 7.62 18.64 17.79
C LEU A 475 7.86 18.09 16.39
N GLU A 476 7.37 18.76 15.34
CA GLU A 476 7.39 18.28 13.95
C GLU A 476 8.81 17.90 13.50
N GLU A 477 9.80 18.75 13.76
CA GLU A 477 11.20 18.49 13.42
C GLU A 477 11.73 17.21 14.10
N THR A 478 11.37 16.98 15.35
CA THR A 478 11.76 15.77 16.09
C THR A 478 11.13 14.52 15.50
N PHE A 479 9.84 14.57 15.12
CA PHE A 479 9.18 13.43 14.46
C PHE A 479 9.73 13.16 13.07
N LEU A 480 10.15 14.19 12.33
CA LEU A 480 10.69 14.03 10.98
C LEU A 480 12.16 13.57 10.99
N TYR A 481 12.99 14.21 11.78
CA TYR A 481 14.46 14.08 11.66
C TYR A 481 15.15 13.61 12.94
N GLY A 482 14.45 13.55 14.08
CA GLY A 482 15.01 13.05 15.33
C GLY A 482 15.46 11.60 15.21
N THR A 483 16.48 11.23 15.96
CA THR A 483 16.99 9.85 16.00
C THR A 483 15.91 8.91 16.54
N LEU A 484 15.78 7.75 15.93
CA LEU A 484 15.00 6.62 16.43
C LEU A 484 15.88 5.79 17.36
N ILE A 485 15.42 5.56 18.58
CA ILE A 485 16.10 4.71 19.55
C ILE A 485 15.09 3.68 20.06
N PRO A 486 15.23 2.38 19.69
CA PRO A 486 14.40 1.32 20.23
C PRO A 486 14.54 1.22 21.76
N GLU A 487 13.44 0.94 22.45
CA GLU A 487 13.37 0.78 23.90
C GLU A 487 12.63 -0.52 24.22
N TYR A 488 12.96 -1.16 25.32
CA TYR A 488 12.31 -2.38 25.82
C TYR A 488 12.21 -3.52 24.81
N GLU A 489 13.14 -3.66 23.87
CA GLU A 489 13.13 -4.61 22.76
C GLU A 489 12.96 -6.08 23.19
N THR A 490 13.42 -6.42 24.40
CA THR A 490 13.35 -7.80 24.95
C THR A 490 12.06 -8.08 25.74
N VAL A 491 11.17 -7.09 25.87
CA VAL A 491 9.92 -7.25 26.62
C VAL A 491 8.81 -7.68 25.69
N SER A 492 8.34 -8.91 25.84
CA SER A 492 7.26 -9.45 25.00
C SER A 492 5.97 -8.65 25.18
N GLY A 493 5.27 -8.42 24.07
CA GLY A 493 4.03 -7.64 24.02
C GLY A 493 4.20 -6.14 24.20
N VAL A 494 5.44 -5.63 24.15
CA VAL A 494 5.74 -4.19 24.21
C VAL A 494 6.50 -3.77 22.96
N LEU A 495 6.05 -2.67 22.33
CA LEU A 495 6.77 -1.95 21.30
C LEU A 495 6.95 -0.53 21.80
N ALA A 496 8.20 -0.13 22.03
CA ALA A 496 8.52 1.21 22.49
C ALA A 496 9.78 1.75 21.80
N TYR A 497 9.79 3.05 21.57
CA TYR A 497 10.93 3.75 20.96
C TYR A 497 10.94 5.23 21.31
N ARG A 498 12.12 5.85 21.22
CA ARG A 498 12.28 7.29 21.32
C ARG A 498 12.45 7.95 19.96
N ARG A 499 11.97 9.18 19.88
CA ARG A 499 12.31 10.16 18.86
C ARG A 499 13.01 11.32 19.58
N LYS A 500 14.30 11.46 19.33
CA LYS A 500 15.16 12.41 20.09
C LYS A 500 15.94 13.32 19.17
N ASP A 501 15.95 14.60 19.49
CA ASP A 501 16.83 15.63 18.92
C ASP A 501 17.42 16.52 20.02
N GLU A 502 18.02 17.65 19.66
CA GLU A 502 18.59 18.59 20.62
C GLU A 502 17.55 19.32 21.52
N LYS A 503 16.27 19.33 21.10
CA LYS A 503 15.20 20.10 21.75
C LYS A 503 14.21 19.22 22.49
N ASN A 504 13.95 18.03 21.98
CA ASN A 504 12.89 17.17 22.47
C ASN A 504 13.38 15.73 22.62
N ASP A 505 12.85 15.07 23.62
CA ASP A 505 12.92 13.64 23.83
C ASP A 505 11.48 13.11 23.95
N ILE A 506 11.04 12.33 22.96
CA ILE A 506 9.66 11.84 22.87
C ILE A 506 9.70 10.33 22.93
N LEU A 507 9.07 9.76 23.95
CA LEU A 507 8.99 8.32 24.16
C LEU A 507 7.60 7.82 23.80
N ILE A 508 7.56 6.83 22.92
CA ILE A 508 6.35 6.18 22.42
C ILE A 508 6.28 4.78 23.02
N PHE A 509 5.15 4.44 23.63
CA PHE A 509 4.83 3.10 24.13
C PHE A 509 3.59 2.57 23.48
N THR A 510 3.60 1.28 23.15
CA THR A 510 2.41 0.49 22.83
C THR A 510 2.53 -0.90 23.46
N THR A 511 1.43 -1.47 23.91
CA THR A 511 1.40 -2.85 24.44
C THR A 511 0.21 -3.63 23.90
N SER A 512 0.47 -4.87 23.47
CA SER A 512 -0.56 -5.84 23.06
C SER A 512 -1.07 -6.73 24.20
N LEU A 513 -0.63 -6.48 25.44
CA LEU A 513 -0.94 -7.32 26.59
C LEU A 513 -2.34 -7.01 27.16
N ALA A 514 -3.16 -8.04 27.25
CA ALA A 514 -4.53 -7.96 27.83
C ALA A 514 -4.56 -7.62 29.33
N ASP A 515 -3.48 -7.89 30.06
CA ASP A 515 -3.37 -7.57 31.50
C ASP A 515 -2.55 -6.29 31.75
N GLY A 516 -2.02 -5.67 30.68
CA GLY A 516 -1.06 -4.59 30.79
C GLY A 516 0.26 -5.04 31.44
N ILE A 517 1.17 -4.08 31.68
CA ILE A 517 2.50 -4.37 32.22
C ILE A 517 3.06 -3.21 33.01
N THR A 518 3.89 -3.49 34.02
CA THR A 518 4.69 -2.48 34.71
C THR A 518 6.14 -2.59 34.25
N LEU A 519 6.70 -1.48 33.80
CA LEU A 519 8.06 -1.38 33.26
C LEU A 519 8.93 -0.49 34.16
N PRO A 520 10.24 -0.74 34.26
CA PRO A 520 11.19 0.24 34.81
C PRO A 520 11.10 1.55 34.00
N PHE A 521 11.10 2.69 34.68
CA PHE A 521 10.98 3.99 34.02
C PHE A 521 11.60 5.06 34.92
N ALA A 522 12.65 5.71 34.42
CA ALA A 522 13.43 6.69 35.21
C ALA A 522 13.28 8.13 34.73
N ASP A 523 12.65 8.32 33.54
CA ASP A 523 12.48 9.65 32.97
C ASP A 523 11.41 10.46 33.71
N THR A 524 11.55 11.79 33.70
CA THR A 524 10.50 12.70 34.16
C THR A 524 9.56 13.03 33.00
N ILE A 525 8.28 12.79 33.19
CA ILE A 525 7.26 13.16 32.18
C ILE A 525 7.03 14.68 32.24
N GLU A 526 7.34 15.37 31.14
CA GLU A 526 7.03 16.79 30.97
C GLU A 526 5.59 16.99 30.45
N GLU A 527 5.16 16.15 29.49
CA GLU A 527 3.84 16.25 28.88
C GLU A 527 3.35 14.89 28.39
N VAL A 528 2.08 14.58 28.56
CA VAL A 528 1.39 13.46 27.91
C VAL A 528 0.78 13.96 26.61
N LEU A 529 1.41 13.65 25.48
CA LEU A 529 1.04 14.14 24.15
C LEU A 529 -0.15 13.35 23.57
N LEU A 530 -0.18 12.04 23.81
CA LEU A 530 -1.25 11.13 23.38
C LEU A 530 -1.38 9.98 24.36
N ASN A 531 -2.63 9.58 24.62
CA ASN A 531 -2.99 8.43 25.44
C ASN A 531 -4.36 7.92 25.00
N ASN A 532 -4.54 6.61 24.88
CA ASN A 532 -5.85 6.00 24.65
C ASN A 532 -6.63 5.70 25.94
N TYR A 533 -6.08 6.09 27.09
CA TYR A 533 -6.73 6.10 28.41
C TYR A 533 -6.76 7.51 28.99
N ASP A 534 -7.61 7.74 29.99
CA ASP A 534 -7.70 9.06 30.66
C ASP A 534 -6.51 9.35 31.60
N THR A 535 -5.80 8.29 32.03
CA THR A 535 -4.73 8.38 33.02
C THR A 535 -3.44 7.73 32.54
N CYS A 536 -2.32 8.35 32.92
CA CYS A 536 -0.98 7.78 32.78
C CYS A 536 -0.46 7.48 34.20
N ALA A 537 -0.22 6.21 34.50
CA ALA A 537 0.21 5.77 35.82
C ALA A 537 1.73 5.61 35.87
N ALA A 538 2.46 6.73 36.04
CA ALA A 538 3.90 6.74 36.29
C ALA A 538 4.19 6.92 37.79
N GLY A 539 5.11 6.09 38.33
CA GLY A 539 5.69 6.20 39.64
C GLY A 539 7.09 6.82 39.60
N GLU A 540 7.87 6.79 40.71
CA GLU A 540 9.22 7.33 40.75
C GLU A 540 10.23 6.55 39.89
N GLU A 541 10.06 5.21 39.78
CA GLU A 541 11.00 4.33 39.06
C GLU A 541 10.27 3.36 38.09
N THR A 542 8.96 3.51 37.92
CA THR A 542 8.17 2.60 37.09
C THR A 542 7.05 3.33 36.36
N ILE A 543 6.67 2.79 35.18
CA ILE A 543 5.45 3.16 34.49
C ILE A 543 4.55 1.93 34.33
N ARG A 544 3.26 2.08 34.64
CA ARG A 544 2.25 1.04 34.43
C ARG A 544 1.51 1.30 33.14
N LEU A 545 1.68 0.41 32.16
CA LEU A 545 0.83 0.37 30.97
C LEU A 545 -0.41 -0.47 31.26
N GLN A 546 -1.59 0.08 30.99
CA GLN A 546 -2.86 -0.61 31.08
C GLN A 546 -3.04 -1.57 29.86
N PRO A 547 -4.04 -2.47 29.85
CA PRO A 547 -4.32 -3.36 28.72
C PRO A 547 -4.40 -2.59 27.39
N TYR A 548 -3.60 -3.00 26.40
CA TYR A 548 -3.55 -2.38 25.06
C TYR A 548 -3.31 -0.85 25.09
N GLN A 549 -2.59 -0.35 26.09
CA GLN A 549 -2.32 1.08 26.19
C GLN A 549 -1.28 1.52 25.15
N CYS A 550 -1.50 2.71 24.58
CA CYS A 550 -0.50 3.47 23.89
C CYS A 550 -0.30 4.83 24.57
N LEU A 551 0.96 5.26 24.64
CA LEU A 551 1.38 6.54 25.20
C LEU A 551 2.38 7.21 24.28
N VAL A 552 2.23 8.52 24.07
CA VAL A 552 3.27 9.38 23.49
C VAL A 552 3.59 10.43 24.54
N LEU A 553 4.81 10.42 25.05
CA LEU A 553 5.25 11.22 26.17
C LEU A 553 6.39 12.13 25.73
N LYS A 554 6.33 13.41 26.08
CA LYS A 554 7.51 14.26 26.12
C LYS A 554 8.18 14.05 27.47
N VAL A 555 9.46 13.68 27.47
CA VAL A 555 10.20 13.32 28.67
C VAL A 555 11.47 14.12 28.81
N LYS A 556 12.04 14.09 30.00
CA LYS A 556 13.36 14.64 30.36
C LYS A 556 14.09 13.62 31.21
N GLU A 557 15.37 13.41 30.89
CA GLU A 557 16.28 12.59 31.68
C GLU A 557 16.45 13.09 33.13
#